data_a4d50ad7293a0e77af616353dbd458d4
#
_entry.id   a4d50ad7293a0e77af616353dbd458d4
#
_cell.length_a   1.000
_cell.length_b   1.000
_cell.length_c   1.000
_cell.angle_alpha   90.00
_cell.angle_beta   90.00
_cell.angle_gamma   90.00
#
_symmetry.space_group_name_H-M   'P 1'
#
loop_
_entity.id
_entity.type
_entity.pdbx_description
1 polymer ?
#
loop_
_entity_poly.entity_id
_entity_poly.type
_entity_poly.pdbx_seq_one_letter_code
_entity_poly.pdbx_strand_id
1 'polypeptide(L)'
;MVWREQLENFSPEEHWTQQEEQQSFTLPVLMFHYIQDIPATTKDQRGYRLSYAPQKLDKLLDFFEEHAITPLTFRDLKAIVEGRQTLPKRAVILSFDDGHLDHYTNAFPVLRKHHAKAVFFVIAGKPDQDPKFATRDQIRELASAGFEIGSHSVSHSNLASLGSKRLREEVFESKARIEKEIGLPVLSFCYPAGRYDARVLKLVKEGYLFARTTQP
;
A
#
# COMPACT_ATOMS: atom_id res chain seq x y z
N MET A 1 -12.06 0.31 -14.39
CA MET A 1 -12.46 1.55 -15.10
C MET A 1 -12.59 2.74 -14.14
N VAL A 2 -12.13 2.64 -12.89
CA VAL A 2 -12.47 3.65 -11.87
C VAL A 2 -11.32 4.63 -11.56
N TRP A 3 -10.06 4.26 -11.80
CA TRP A 3 -8.91 5.02 -11.29
C TRP A 3 -8.50 6.25 -12.12
N ARG A 4 -8.71 6.25 -13.44
CA ARG A 4 -8.43 7.43 -14.27
C ARG A 4 -9.45 8.57 -14.03
N GLU A 5 -10.72 8.21 -13.92
CA GLU A 5 -11.79 9.18 -13.67
C GLU A 5 -11.75 9.74 -12.24
N GLN A 6 -11.27 8.96 -11.25
CA GLN A 6 -11.15 9.43 -9.87
C GLN A 6 -10.01 10.46 -9.67
N LEU A 7 -8.92 10.35 -10.41
CA LEU A 7 -7.83 11.35 -10.34
C LEU A 7 -8.17 12.63 -11.12
N GLU A 8 -8.93 12.52 -12.21
CA GLU A 8 -9.40 13.69 -12.99
C GLU A 8 -10.52 14.45 -12.29
N ASN A 9 -11.29 13.78 -11.42
CA ASN A 9 -12.40 14.36 -10.64
C ASN A 9 -12.06 14.51 -9.14
N PHE A 10 -10.80 14.34 -8.75
CA PHE A 10 -10.39 14.51 -7.36
C PHE A 10 -10.48 15.99 -6.98
N SER A 11 -11.55 16.35 -6.26
CA SER A 11 -11.65 17.63 -5.55
C SER A 11 -11.09 17.44 -4.14
N PRO A 12 -9.95 18.05 -3.81
CA PRO A 12 -9.38 17.96 -2.46
C PRO A 12 -10.38 18.44 -1.39
N GLU A 13 -11.25 19.38 -1.71
CA GLU A 13 -12.16 20.01 -0.76
C GLU A 13 -13.32 19.09 -0.33
N GLU A 14 -13.78 18.19 -1.19
CA GLU A 14 -14.89 17.28 -0.88
C GLU A 14 -14.48 16.08 0.00
N HIS A 15 -13.18 15.77 0.08
CA HIS A 15 -12.67 14.60 0.81
C HIS A 15 -12.06 14.93 2.17
N TRP A 16 -12.07 16.20 2.60
CA TRP A 16 -11.35 16.67 3.80
C TRP A 16 -12.28 17.31 4.85
N THR A 17 -13.49 16.81 5.02
CA THR A 17 -14.40 17.34 6.03
C THR A 17 -14.00 16.87 7.44
N GLN A 18 -13.66 17.83 8.33
CA GLN A 18 -13.69 17.64 9.77
C GLN A 18 -15.13 17.81 10.25
N GLN A 19 -15.74 16.77 10.80
CA GLN A 19 -16.97 16.92 11.59
C GLN A 19 -16.59 17.15 13.04
N GLU A 20 -17.00 18.29 13.60
CA GLU A 20 -16.54 18.81 14.89
C GLU A 20 -17.03 18.04 16.14
N GLU A 21 -17.87 17.01 16.04
CA GLU A 21 -18.42 16.32 17.22
C GLU A 21 -18.01 14.83 17.38
N GLN A 22 -17.39 14.22 16.40
CA GLN A 22 -16.62 13.00 16.55
C GLN A 22 -15.32 13.22 15.79
N GLN A 23 -14.18 12.99 16.42
CA GLN A 23 -12.86 13.07 15.77
C GLN A 23 -12.71 12.00 14.69
N SER A 24 -13.58 12.02 13.67
CA SER A 24 -13.52 11.19 12.50
C SER A 24 -12.95 12.01 11.34
N PHE A 25 -12.01 11.44 10.61
CA PHE A 25 -11.45 12.03 9.40
C PHE A 25 -11.42 10.99 8.30
N THR A 26 -11.58 11.43 7.06
CA THR A 26 -11.42 10.58 5.88
C THR A 26 -10.02 10.74 5.33
N LEU A 27 -9.32 9.61 5.17
CA LEU A 27 -7.98 9.58 4.62
C LEU A 27 -7.98 8.73 3.35
N PRO A 28 -7.82 9.31 2.16
CA PRO A 28 -7.74 8.57 0.92
C PRO A 28 -6.52 7.65 0.90
N VAL A 29 -6.70 6.44 0.34
CA VAL A 29 -5.62 5.49 0.09
C VAL A 29 -5.56 5.23 -1.42
N LEU A 30 -4.53 5.73 -2.09
CA LEU A 30 -4.30 5.46 -3.50
C LEU A 30 -3.56 4.12 -3.64
N MET A 31 -4.11 3.25 -4.47
CA MET A 31 -3.60 1.90 -4.70
C MET A 31 -2.92 1.78 -6.06
N PHE A 32 -1.67 1.36 -6.06
CA PHE A 32 -0.87 1.05 -7.25
C PHE A 32 -0.49 -0.43 -7.26
N HIS A 33 -0.35 -1.01 -8.48
CA HIS A 33 0.17 -2.36 -8.65
C HIS A 33 1.49 -2.32 -9.43
N TYR A 34 1.46 -2.02 -10.73
CA TYR A 34 2.68 -1.90 -11.53
C TYR A 34 3.06 -0.44 -11.74
N ILE A 35 4.34 -0.12 -11.55
CA ILE A 35 4.89 1.19 -11.89
C ILE A 35 5.73 1.07 -13.16
N GLN A 36 5.03 0.98 -14.27
CA GLN A 36 5.63 0.77 -15.59
C GLN A 36 4.83 1.48 -16.67
N ASP A 37 5.50 1.80 -17.76
CA ASP A 37 4.86 2.36 -18.96
C ASP A 37 4.70 1.26 -20.01
N ILE A 38 3.47 0.80 -20.23
CA ILE A 38 3.12 -0.16 -21.26
C ILE A 38 2.05 0.43 -22.18
N PRO A 39 2.20 0.21 -23.51
CA PRO A 39 1.28 0.81 -24.47
C PRO A 39 -0.13 0.21 -24.37
N ALA A 40 -1.14 1.02 -24.64
CA ALA A 40 -2.54 0.57 -24.63
C ALA A 40 -2.84 -0.55 -25.64
N THR A 41 -1.96 -0.72 -26.63
CA THR A 41 -2.04 -1.77 -27.66
C THR A 41 -1.51 -3.13 -27.19
N THR A 42 -1.00 -3.22 -25.96
CA THR A 42 -0.50 -4.50 -25.42
C THR A 42 -1.59 -5.58 -25.40
N LYS A 43 -1.19 -6.84 -25.59
CA LYS A 43 -2.09 -7.98 -25.43
C LYS A 43 -2.46 -8.22 -23.94
N ASP A 44 -1.61 -7.81 -23.01
CA ASP A 44 -1.87 -7.86 -21.57
C ASP A 44 -2.72 -6.66 -21.13
N GLN A 45 -4.01 -6.73 -21.41
CA GLN A 45 -4.97 -5.68 -21.04
C GLN A 45 -5.19 -5.58 -19.52
N ARG A 46 -4.95 -6.65 -18.76
CA ARG A 46 -5.01 -6.60 -17.30
C ARG A 46 -3.79 -5.86 -16.74
N GLY A 47 -2.61 -6.23 -17.16
CA GLY A 47 -1.37 -5.51 -16.78
C GLY A 47 -1.45 -4.03 -17.13
N TYR A 48 -1.95 -3.69 -18.34
CA TYR A 48 -2.14 -2.29 -18.74
C TYR A 48 -3.04 -1.50 -17.79
N ARG A 49 -4.17 -2.07 -17.38
CA ARG A 49 -5.10 -1.39 -16.46
C ARG A 49 -4.55 -1.24 -15.05
N LEU A 50 -3.63 -2.10 -14.65
CA LEU A 50 -2.98 -2.07 -13.33
C LEU A 50 -1.65 -1.29 -13.35
N SER A 51 -1.23 -0.79 -14.52
CA SER A 51 0.04 -0.07 -14.68
C SER A 51 -0.17 1.44 -14.58
N TYR A 52 0.75 2.07 -13.89
CA TYR A 52 0.85 3.52 -13.77
C TYR A 52 2.28 3.93 -14.14
N ALA A 53 2.43 4.79 -15.14
CA ALA A 53 3.76 5.15 -15.65
C ALA A 53 4.56 5.93 -14.60
N PRO A 54 5.88 5.70 -14.45
CA PRO A 54 6.73 6.44 -13.50
C PRO A 54 6.63 7.96 -13.67
N GLN A 55 6.53 8.45 -14.92
CA GLN A 55 6.39 9.89 -15.22
C GLN A 55 5.04 10.45 -14.74
N LYS A 56 3.99 9.62 -14.66
CA LYS A 56 2.71 10.02 -14.09
C LYS A 56 2.76 10.06 -12.56
N LEU A 57 3.50 9.13 -11.95
CA LEU A 57 3.75 9.15 -10.51
C LEU A 57 4.53 10.41 -10.12
N ASP A 58 5.54 10.78 -10.91
CA ASP A 58 6.32 12.01 -10.72
C ASP A 58 5.41 13.25 -10.74
N LYS A 59 4.58 13.39 -11.77
CA LYS A 59 3.60 14.50 -11.88
C LYS A 59 2.54 14.50 -10.77
N LEU A 60 2.13 13.33 -10.29
CA LEU A 60 1.19 13.23 -9.17
C LEU A 60 1.82 13.76 -7.88
N LEU A 61 3.11 13.50 -7.68
CA LEU A 61 3.83 14.02 -6.52
C LEU A 61 4.11 15.51 -6.63
N ASP A 62 4.43 16.05 -7.83
CA ASP A 62 4.45 17.50 -8.09
C ASP A 62 3.12 18.16 -7.68
N PHE A 63 2.00 17.56 -8.13
CA PHE A 63 0.66 18.05 -7.76
C PHE A 63 0.43 18.03 -6.23
N PHE A 64 0.91 17.00 -5.53
CA PHE A 64 0.78 16.94 -4.06
C PHE A 64 1.57 18.06 -3.38
N GLU A 65 2.78 18.36 -3.86
CA GLU A 65 3.59 19.45 -3.34
C GLU A 65 2.91 20.81 -3.58
N GLU A 66 2.44 21.06 -4.80
CA GLU A 66 1.74 22.30 -5.18
C GLU A 66 0.48 22.55 -4.33
N HIS A 67 -0.23 21.47 -3.94
CA HIS A 67 -1.49 21.58 -3.19
C HIS A 67 -1.35 21.27 -1.69
N ALA A 68 -0.12 21.18 -1.18
CA ALA A 68 0.19 20.87 0.22
C ALA A 68 -0.52 19.58 0.71
N ILE A 69 -0.58 18.55 -0.14
CA ILE A 69 -1.09 17.21 0.20
C ILE A 69 0.09 16.39 0.74
N THR A 70 -0.02 15.90 1.95
CA THR A 70 1.06 15.18 2.64
C THR A 70 0.88 13.67 2.50
N PRO A 71 1.78 12.93 1.83
CA PRO A 71 1.79 11.47 1.86
C PRO A 71 2.14 10.95 3.26
N LEU A 72 1.29 10.07 3.79
CA LEU A 72 1.45 9.41 5.08
C LEU A 72 1.56 7.90 4.90
N THR A 73 2.00 7.24 5.97
CA THR A 73 1.95 5.78 6.12
C THR A 73 0.97 5.39 7.24
N PHE A 74 0.65 4.11 7.37
CA PHE A 74 -0.12 3.62 8.53
C PHE A 74 0.66 3.77 9.84
N ARG A 75 2.00 3.78 9.80
CA ARG A 75 2.84 4.09 10.95
C ARG A 75 2.66 5.55 11.40
N ASP A 76 2.57 6.49 10.46
CA ASP A 76 2.24 7.88 10.76
C ASP A 76 0.83 7.98 11.33
N LEU A 77 -0.14 7.27 10.74
CA LEU A 77 -1.52 7.24 11.24
C LEU A 77 -1.58 6.72 12.68
N LYS A 78 -0.82 5.69 13.03
CA LYS A 78 -0.67 5.23 14.41
C LYS A 78 -0.16 6.35 15.32
N ALA A 79 0.88 7.07 14.91
CA ALA A 79 1.44 8.18 15.68
C ALA A 79 0.46 9.33 15.86
N ILE A 80 -0.37 9.61 14.85
CA ILE A 80 -1.43 10.61 14.90
C ILE A 80 -2.52 10.21 15.88
N VAL A 81 -3.02 8.98 15.80
CA VAL A 81 -4.06 8.46 16.71
C VAL A 81 -3.57 8.43 18.18
N GLU A 82 -2.29 8.18 18.39
CA GLU A 82 -1.67 8.21 19.71
C GLU A 82 -1.29 9.63 20.18
N GLY A 83 -1.63 10.68 19.45
CA GLY A 83 -1.32 12.07 19.79
C GLY A 83 0.15 12.47 19.69
N ARG A 84 1.00 11.63 19.08
CA ARG A 84 2.45 11.88 18.90
C ARG A 84 2.79 12.67 17.64
N GLN A 85 1.84 12.80 16.74
CA GLN A 85 1.96 13.56 15.49
C GLN A 85 0.62 14.24 15.17
N THR A 86 0.67 15.46 14.62
CA THR A 86 -0.52 16.18 14.17
C THR A 86 -0.94 15.69 12.79
N LEU A 87 -2.24 15.52 12.57
CA LEU A 87 -2.80 15.20 11.26
C LEU A 87 -2.65 16.44 10.33
N PRO A 88 -2.02 16.32 9.17
CA PRO A 88 -1.99 17.39 8.18
C PRO A 88 -3.40 17.71 7.67
N LYS A 89 -3.64 18.98 7.29
CA LYS A 89 -4.95 19.40 6.73
C LYS A 89 -5.35 18.61 5.50
N ARG A 90 -4.39 18.21 4.68
CA ARG A 90 -4.57 17.38 3.49
C ARG A 90 -3.55 16.26 3.56
N ALA A 91 -4.02 15.03 3.58
CA ALA A 91 -3.14 13.86 3.64
C ALA A 91 -3.67 12.73 2.75
N VAL A 92 -2.80 11.84 2.33
CA VAL A 92 -3.09 10.68 1.50
C VAL A 92 -2.16 9.53 1.88
N ILE A 93 -2.58 8.30 1.73
CA ILE A 93 -1.66 7.15 1.77
C ILE A 93 -1.42 6.67 0.35
N LEU A 94 -0.14 6.56 -0.04
CA LEU A 94 0.27 5.89 -1.27
C LEU A 94 0.58 4.43 -0.94
N SER A 95 -0.15 3.50 -1.55
CA SER A 95 0.06 2.06 -1.33
C SER A 95 0.39 1.33 -2.63
N PHE A 96 1.42 0.48 -2.59
CA PHE A 96 1.90 -0.32 -3.70
C PHE A 96 1.73 -1.79 -3.35
N ASP A 97 0.89 -2.50 -4.12
CA ASP A 97 0.51 -3.88 -3.82
C ASP A 97 1.41 -4.90 -4.52
N ASP A 98 1.46 -6.11 -3.97
CA ASP A 98 2.17 -7.30 -4.44
C ASP A 98 3.69 -7.33 -4.19
N GLY A 99 4.39 -6.20 -4.10
CA GLY A 99 5.85 -6.17 -3.93
C GLY A 99 6.61 -6.44 -5.24
N HIS A 100 6.07 -5.99 -6.37
CA HIS A 100 6.72 -6.13 -7.69
C HIS A 100 8.11 -5.46 -7.75
N LEU A 101 8.99 -5.96 -8.63
CA LEU A 101 10.32 -5.41 -8.82
C LEU A 101 10.31 -3.93 -9.24
N ASP A 102 9.31 -3.51 -10.02
CA ASP A 102 9.16 -2.13 -10.47
C ASP A 102 8.81 -1.14 -9.35
N HIS A 103 8.37 -1.61 -8.19
CA HIS A 103 8.27 -0.77 -7.01
C HIS A 103 9.63 -0.27 -6.54
N TYR A 104 10.65 -1.13 -6.61
CA TYR A 104 12.02 -0.76 -6.27
C TYR A 104 12.71 -0.02 -7.43
N THR A 105 12.61 -0.51 -8.66
CA THR A 105 13.36 0.07 -9.78
C THR A 105 12.77 1.37 -10.31
N ASN A 106 11.46 1.57 -10.20
CA ASN A 106 10.75 2.67 -10.83
C ASN A 106 10.04 3.58 -9.81
N ALA A 107 9.28 3.04 -8.82
CA ALA A 107 8.58 3.87 -7.85
C ALA A 107 9.53 4.49 -6.82
N PHE A 108 10.43 3.70 -6.26
CA PHE A 108 11.33 4.13 -5.19
C PHE A 108 12.18 5.37 -5.55
N PRO A 109 12.84 5.45 -6.73
CA PRO A 109 13.58 6.65 -7.11
C PRO A 109 12.70 7.90 -7.21
N VAL A 110 11.48 7.76 -7.73
CA VAL A 110 10.52 8.86 -7.85
C VAL A 110 10.05 9.33 -6.47
N LEU A 111 9.63 8.41 -5.61
CA LEU A 111 9.22 8.71 -4.23
C LEU A 111 10.34 9.40 -3.44
N ARG A 112 11.58 8.96 -3.58
CA ARG A 112 12.75 9.59 -2.95
C ARG A 112 13.01 11.00 -3.42
N LYS A 113 12.90 11.25 -4.74
CA LYS A 113 13.05 12.59 -5.33
C LYS A 113 12.12 13.60 -4.66
N HIS A 114 10.87 13.20 -4.40
CA HIS A 114 9.83 14.04 -3.78
C HIS A 114 9.76 13.93 -2.25
N HIS A 115 10.68 13.21 -1.61
CA HIS A 115 10.63 12.94 -0.17
C HIS A 115 9.27 12.37 0.28
N ALA A 116 8.53 11.73 -0.62
CA ALA A 116 7.19 11.23 -0.40
C ALA A 116 7.24 9.89 0.36
N LYS A 117 6.39 9.76 1.38
CA LYS A 117 6.19 8.50 2.10
C LYS A 117 5.25 7.58 1.33
N ALA A 118 5.42 6.27 1.51
CA ALA A 118 4.56 5.24 0.91
C ALA A 118 4.59 3.95 1.71
N VAL A 119 3.62 3.07 1.42
CA VAL A 119 3.50 1.72 1.97
C VAL A 119 3.65 0.70 0.84
N PHE A 120 4.54 -0.27 1.00
CA PHE A 120 4.70 -1.39 0.08
C PHE A 120 4.14 -2.66 0.72
N PHE A 121 3.03 -3.18 0.21
CA PHE A 121 2.43 -4.43 0.65
C PHE A 121 3.07 -5.60 -0.09
N VAL A 122 3.82 -6.43 0.63
CA VAL A 122 4.67 -7.49 0.07
C VAL A 122 4.01 -8.85 0.24
N ILE A 123 3.97 -9.65 -0.84
CA ILE A 123 3.65 -11.07 -0.79
C ILE A 123 4.88 -11.80 -0.23
N ALA A 124 4.84 -12.20 1.05
CA ALA A 124 6.02 -12.65 1.79
C ALA A 124 6.71 -13.93 1.26
N GLY A 125 6.04 -14.68 0.40
CA GLY A 125 6.61 -15.86 -0.25
C GLY A 125 7.30 -15.61 -1.59
N LYS A 126 7.30 -14.37 -2.09
CA LYS A 126 7.81 -14.06 -3.43
C LYS A 126 9.27 -13.59 -3.49
N PRO A 127 9.77 -12.81 -2.53
CA PRO A 127 11.15 -12.30 -2.57
C PRO A 127 12.16 -13.43 -2.73
N ASP A 128 13.10 -13.24 -3.65
CA ASP A 128 14.15 -14.21 -4.07
C ASP A 128 13.65 -15.53 -4.69
N GLN A 129 12.33 -15.72 -4.82
CA GLN A 129 11.73 -16.91 -5.43
C GLN A 129 11.23 -16.64 -6.86
N ASP A 130 10.91 -15.40 -7.18
CA ASP A 130 10.36 -14.99 -8.47
C ASP A 130 10.98 -13.64 -8.87
N PRO A 131 11.73 -13.56 -10.00
CA PRO A 131 12.45 -12.36 -10.43
C PRO A 131 11.54 -11.17 -10.80
N LYS A 132 10.23 -11.39 -10.88
CA LYS A 132 9.24 -10.31 -11.08
C LYS A 132 8.99 -9.48 -9.82
N PHE A 133 9.46 -9.95 -8.66
CA PHE A 133 9.26 -9.31 -7.37
C PHE A 133 10.58 -8.75 -6.83
N ALA A 134 10.47 -7.75 -5.98
CA ALA A 134 11.62 -7.20 -5.27
C ALA A 134 12.29 -8.28 -4.40
N THR A 135 13.62 -8.28 -4.37
CA THR A 135 14.40 -9.19 -3.53
C THR A 135 14.29 -8.78 -2.05
N ARG A 136 14.71 -9.66 -1.14
CA ARG A 136 14.77 -9.33 0.29
C ARG A 136 15.69 -8.15 0.56
N ASP A 137 16.82 -8.08 -0.12
CA ASP A 137 17.77 -6.95 0.01
C ASP A 137 17.11 -5.63 -0.41
N GLN A 138 16.37 -5.62 -1.50
CA GLN A 138 15.64 -4.46 -1.97
C GLN A 138 14.52 -4.05 -0.99
N ILE A 139 13.81 -5.02 -0.41
CA ILE A 139 12.79 -4.75 0.62
C ILE A 139 13.43 -4.16 1.88
N ARG A 140 14.60 -4.66 2.32
CA ARG A 140 15.36 -4.08 3.44
C ARG A 140 15.78 -2.65 3.13
N GLU A 141 16.23 -2.37 1.91
CA GLU A 141 16.61 -1.02 1.49
C GLU A 141 15.42 -0.06 1.51
N LEU A 142 14.25 -0.48 0.99
CA LEU A 142 13.01 0.29 1.10
C LEU A 142 12.68 0.62 2.57
N ALA A 143 12.71 -0.37 3.46
CA ALA A 143 12.45 -0.18 4.88
C ALA A 143 13.48 0.76 5.53
N SER A 144 14.76 0.60 5.22
CA SER A 144 15.87 1.44 5.73
C SER A 144 15.80 2.87 5.22
N ALA A 145 15.23 3.08 4.04
CA ALA A 145 14.96 4.40 3.47
C ALA A 145 13.72 5.09 4.08
N GLY A 146 13.03 4.45 5.05
CA GLY A 146 11.91 5.03 5.78
C GLY A 146 10.52 4.68 5.23
N PHE A 147 10.43 3.87 4.18
CA PHE A 147 9.14 3.40 3.67
C PHE A 147 8.52 2.36 4.61
N GLU A 148 7.20 2.31 4.67
CA GLU A 148 6.51 1.27 5.41
C GLU A 148 6.41 0.00 4.54
N ILE A 149 6.74 -1.14 5.15
CA ILE A 149 6.48 -2.45 4.55
C ILE A 149 5.29 -3.07 5.26
N GLY A 150 4.23 -3.33 4.50
CA GLY A 150 3.03 -4.02 4.95
C GLY A 150 2.97 -5.46 4.43
N SER A 151 2.06 -6.25 4.96
CA SER A 151 1.86 -7.64 4.54
C SER A 151 0.76 -7.77 3.49
N HIS A 152 1.01 -8.60 2.47
CA HIS A 152 0.02 -9.02 1.46
C HIS A 152 -0.14 -10.55 1.43
N SER A 153 -0.21 -11.18 2.63
CA SER A 153 -0.19 -12.62 2.86
C SER A 153 1.13 -13.31 2.43
N VAL A 154 1.19 -14.64 2.57
CA VAL A 154 2.36 -15.41 2.12
C VAL A 154 2.31 -15.64 0.61
N SER A 155 1.16 -16.03 0.07
CA SER A 155 1.05 -16.54 -1.30
C SER A 155 0.08 -15.80 -2.20
N HIS A 156 -0.58 -14.73 -1.70
CA HIS A 156 -1.64 -14.01 -2.39
C HIS A 156 -2.87 -14.89 -2.72
N SER A 157 -3.13 -15.91 -1.93
CA SER A 157 -4.31 -16.77 -2.09
C SER A 157 -5.59 -16.04 -1.69
N ASN A 158 -6.74 -16.50 -2.24
CA ASN A 158 -8.05 -16.06 -1.75
C ASN A 158 -8.25 -16.59 -0.31
N LEU A 159 -8.03 -15.74 0.68
CA LEU A 159 -8.04 -16.11 2.10
C LEU A 159 -9.39 -16.68 2.55
N ALA A 160 -10.51 -16.17 2.01
CA ALA A 160 -11.84 -16.65 2.36
C ALA A 160 -12.12 -18.09 1.91
N SER A 161 -11.33 -18.63 0.97
CA SER A 161 -11.47 -20.04 0.50
C SER A 161 -10.59 -21.02 1.27
N LEU A 162 -9.74 -20.55 2.21
CA LEU A 162 -8.78 -21.41 2.90
C LEU A 162 -9.37 -22.05 4.15
N GLY A 163 -8.90 -23.26 4.47
CA GLY A 163 -9.13 -23.88 5.78
C GLY A 163 -8.38 -23.14 6.90
N SER A 164 -8.86 -23.28 8.13
CA SER A 164 -8.42 -22.48 9.28
C SER A 164 -6.91 -22.52 9.53
N LYS A 165 -6.26 -23.68 9.39
CA LYS A 165 -4.80 -23.81 9.56
C LYS A 165 -4.05 -22.97 8.52
N ARG A 166 -4.37 -23.17 7.24
CA ARG A 166 -3.71 -22.47 6.14
C ARG A 166 -3.98 -20.96 6.20
N LEU A 167 -5.20 -20.57 6.57
CA LEU A 167 -5.54 -19.15 6.75
C LEU A 167 -4.65 -18.50 7.83
N ARG A 168 -4.44 -19.17 8.98
CA ARG A 168 -3.53 -18.65 10.02
C ARG A 168 -2.10 -18.51 9.52
N GLU A 169 -1.60 -19.50 8.76
CA GLU A 169 -0.28 -19.44 8.14
C GLU A 169 -0.17 -18.23 7.21
N GLU A 170 -1.13 -18.02 6.31
CA GLU A 170 -1.11 -16.88 5.38
C GLU A 170 -1.07 -15.52 6.10
N VAL A 171 -1.79 -15.38 7.22
CA VAL A 171 -1.88 -14.12 7.96
C VAL A 171 -0.67 -13.90 8.87
N PHE A 172 -0.30 -14.87 9.71
CA PHE A 172 0.73 -14.64 10.73
C PHE A 172 2.14 -14.94 10.26
N GLU A 173 2.33 -15.95 9.40
CA GLU A 173 3.65 -16.24 8.87
C GLU A 173 4.14 -15.18 7.91
N SER A 174 3.24 -14.53 7.14
CA SER A 174 3.62 -13.39 6.31
C SER A 174 4.18 -12.25 7.14
N LYS A 175 3.52 -11.91 8.26
CA LYS A 175 4.01 -10.92 9.22
C LYS A 175 5.39 -11.28 9.74
N ALA A 176 5.53 -12.49 10.29
CA ALA A 176 6.79 -12.95 10.90
C ALA A 176 7.95 -12.96 9.90
N ARG A 177 7.72 -13.37 8.65
CA ARG A 177 8.74 -13.36 7.60
C ARG A 177 9.20 -11.94 7.28
N ILE A 178 8.26 -11.00 7.08
CA ILE A 178 8.62 -9.63 6.77
C ILE A 178 9.33 -8.97 7.95
N GLU A 179 8.80 -9.11 9.18
CA GLU A 179 9.43 -8.55 10.40
C GLU A 179 10.86 -9.07 10.61
N LYS A 180 11.08 -10.38 10.38
CA LYS A 180 12.43 -10.97 10.42
C LYS A 180 13.37 -10.33 9.39
N GLU A 181 12.84 -10.00 8.21
CA GLU A 181 13.62 -9.44 7.12
C GLU A 181 13.99 -7.98 7.35
N ILE A 182 13.04 -7.16 7.79
CA ILE A 182 13.25 -5.70 7.91
C ILE A 182 13.65 -5.26 9.32
N GLY A 183 13.53 -6.12 10.33
CA GLY A 183 13.84 -5.79 11.73
C GLY A 183 12.87 -4.80 12.39
N LEU A 184 11.70 -4.54 11.78
CA LEU A 184 10.71 -3.58 12.24
C LEU A 184 9.32 -4.24 12.33
N PRO A 185 8.42 -3.78 13.24
CA PRO A 185 7.05 -4.26 13.31
C PRO A 185 6.28 -3.98 12.01
N VAL A 186 5.54 -5.00 11.52
CA VAL A 186 4.59 -4.87 10.42
C VAL A 186 3.20 -4.56 10.98
N LEU A 187 2.71 -3.36 10.71
CA LEU A 187 1.49 -2.83 11.32
C LEU A 187 0.26 -3.00 10.42
N SER A 188 0.47 -3.09 9.11
CA SER A 188 -0.60 -3.02 8.11
C SER A 188 -0.68 -4.27 7.26
N PHE A 189 -1.91 -4.62 6.87
CA PHE A 189 -2.26 -5.76 6.02
C PHE A 189 -3.11 -5.32 4.84
N CYS A 190 -2.81 -5.84 3.64
CA CYS A 190 -3.65 -5.70 2.47
C CYS A 190 -4.29 -7.04 2.14
N TYR A 191 -5.63 -7.08 2.06
CA TYR A 191 -6.34 -8.30 1.70
C TYR A 191 -6.11 -8.65 0.23
N PRO A 192 -5.59 -9.87 -0.10
CA PRO A 192 -5.43 -10.31 -1.48
C PRO A 192 -6.73 -10.16 -2.28
N ALA A 193 -6.66 -9.42 -3.41
CA ALA A 193 -7.82 -9.05 -4.23
C ALA A 193 -8.98 -8.40 -3.45
N GLY A 194 -8.72 -7.81 -2.28
CA GLY A 194 -9.72 -7.19 -1.42
C GLY A 194 -10.71 -8.15 -0.75
N ARG A 195 -10.52 -9.47 -0.85
CA ARG A 195 -11.48 -10.49 -0.41
C ARG A 195 -11.24 -10.94 1.02
N TYR A 196 -12.29 -10.95 1.82
CA TYR A 196 -12.28 -11.47 3.18
C TYR A 196 -13.67 -11.95 3.61
N ASP A 197 -13.72 -12.78 4.65
CA ASP A 197 -14.91 -13.15 5.40
C ASP A 197 -14.70 -12.84 6.90
N ALA A 198 -15.67 -13.16 7.74
CA ALA A 198 -15.59 -12.90 9.18
C ALA A 198 -14.40 -13.61 9.86
N ARG A 199 -14.00 -14.80 9.37
CA ARG A 199 -12.84 -15.55 9.90
C ARG A 199 -11.53 -14.84 9.57
N VAL A 200 -11.39 -14.40 8.32
CA VAL A 200 -10.22 -13.64 7.85
C VAL A 200 -10.11 -12.32 8.61
N LEU A 201 -11.22 -11.57 8.73
CA LEU A 201 -11.26 -10.31 9.45
C LEU A 201 -10.84 -10.49 10.92
N LYS A 202 -11.32 -11.54 11.59
CA LYS A 202 -10.93 -11.84 12.98
C LYS A 202 -9.42 -12.03 13.11
N LEU A 203 -8.81 -12.89 12.26
CA LEU A 203 -7.38 -13.18 12.33
C LEU A 203 -6.51 -11.96 11.99
N VAL A 204 -6.92 -11.17 11.00
CA VAL A 204 -6.19 -9.95 10.64
C VAL A 204 -6.23 -8.94 11.78
N LYS A 205 -7.38 -8.76 12.46
CA LYS A 205 -7.50 -7.91 13.66
C LYS A 205 -6.64 -8.39 14.85
N GLU A 206 -6.39 -9.71 14.96
CA GLU A 206 -5.47 -10.25 15.97
C GLU A 206 -4.00 -9.92 15.69
N GLY A 207 -3.62 -9.80 14.41
CA GLY A 207 -2.22 -9.65 13.99
C GLY A 207 -1.78 -8.25 13.57
N TYR A 208 -2.70 -7.39 13.16
CA TYR A 208 -2.39 -6.10 12.54
C TYR A 208 -3.25 -4.97 13.11
N LEU A 209 -2.70 -3.77 13.15
CA LEU A 209 -3.41 -2.57 13.59
C LEU A 209 -4.29 -1.98 12.48
N PHE A 210 -3.84 -2.11 11.23
CA PHE A 210 -4.51 -1.55 10.05
C PHE A 210 -4.69 -2.64 9.00
N ALA A 211 -5.79 -2.55 8.27
CA ALA A 211 -6.00 -3.41 7.11
C ALA A 211 -6.74 -2.66 6.01
N ARG A 212 -6.38 -2.93 4.75
CA ARG A 212 -6.94 -2.30 3.57
C ARG A 212 -7.57 -3.33 2.63
N THR A 213 -8.73 -2.99 2.10
CA THR A 213 -9.42 -3.72 1.03
C THR A 213 -9.28 -2.97 -0.31
N THR A 214 -9.90 -3.49 -1.37
CA THR A 214 -10.07 -2.81 -2.67
C THR A 214 -11.44 -2.14 -2.80
N GLN A 215 -12.23 -2.14 -1.73
CA GLN A 215 -13.53 -1.46 -1.70
C GLN A 215 -13.32 0.02 -1.34
N PRO A 216 -14.03 0.93 -2.02
CA PRO A 216 -13.99 2.36 -1.71
C PRO A 216 -14.60 2.65 -0.34
#